data_28e7cf3b66074b3e16e2277fabd0d1c4
#
_entry.id   28e7cf3b66074b3e16e2277fabd0d1c4
#
_cell.length_a   1.000
_cell.length_b   1.000
_cell.length_c   1.000
_cell.angle_alpha   90.00
_cell.angle_beta   90.00
_cell.angle_gamma   90.00
#
_symmetry.space_group_name_H-M   'P 1'
#
loop_
_entity.id
_entity.type
_entity.pdbx_description
1 polymer ?
#
loop_
_entity_poly.entity_id
_entity_poly.type
_entity_poly.pdbx_seq_one_letter_code
_entity_poly.pdbx_strand_id
1 'polypeptide(L)'
;SSSAGHVVLVSEVLELIEPEVLRYFFAKDPSKARDFSIEHLDQLVGEFDRLERLYFAAQNGATAEALDATEAEVAFAERVYPFLVDEVREEQTRIPYPFAAVLGMTEDPELREEIARREGHIPDDAPEWAVDAALARVERAREWARRTDNEYNYELKRESMPDVELGPDTEAALEDLADFIEANDDPDAIQGEVYEAAKRHDLDVGDFFATGYRLFFDQEEGPQLGQFLAKLDETFVVARLRREA
;
A
#
# COMPACT_ATOMS: atom_id res chain seq x y z
N SER A 1 0.47 -9.59 38.22
CA SER A 1 1.20 -9.34 37.00
C SER A 1 0.52 -8.17 36.28
N SER A 2 1.11 -7.00 36.40
CA SER A 2 0.68 -5.79 35.72
C SER A 2 1.17 -5.89 34.28
N SER A 3 0.29 -6.20 33.33
CA SER A 3 0.51 -5.83 31.96
C SER A 3 0.45 -4.29 31.92
N ALA A 4 1.58 -3.66 31.64
CA ALA A 4 1.61 -2.25 31.31
C ALA A 4 0.86 -2.10 29.98
N GLY A 5 -0.45 -1.88 30.05
CA GLY A 5 -1.26 -1.59 28.88
C GLY A 5 -0.81 -0.23 28.35
N HIS A 6 -0.27 -0.19 27.14
CA HIS A 6 -0.11 1.07 26.42
C HIS A 6 -1.50 1.65 26.20
N VAL A 7 -1.78 2.77 26.83
CA VAL A 7 -3.01 3.53 26.58
C VAL A 7 -2.80 4.26 25.25
N VAL A 8 -3.51 3.81 24.23
CA VAL A 8 -3.52 4.50 22.93
C VAL A 8 -4.58 5.60 23.00
N LEU A 9 -4.21 6.83 22.73
CA LEU A 9 -5.15 7.97 22.74
C LEU A 9 -5.96 7.99 21.43
N VAL A 10 -7.22 8.41 21.53
CA VAL A 10 -8.09 8.56 20.34
C VAL A 10 -7.45 9.49 19.30
N SER A 11 -6.78 10.57 19.73
CA SER A 11 -6.07 11.48 18.83
C SER A 11 -4.95 10.77 18.05
N GLU A 12 -4.21 9.87 18.69
CA GLU A 12 -3.15 9.11 18.04
C GLU A 12 -3.72 8.11 17.01
N VAL A 13 -4.87 7.50 17.31
CA VAL A 13 -5.55 6.61 16.38
C VAL A 13 -6.05 7.35 15.15
N LEU A 14 -6.58 8.56 15.31
CA LEU A 14 -7.09 9.38 14.21
C LEU A 14 -5.99 9.92 13.27
N GLU A 15 -4.74 9.86 13.70
CA GLU A 15 -3.60 10.09 12.79
C GLU A 15 -3.34 8.89 11.87
N LEU A 16 -3.84 7.70 12.25
CA LEU A 16 -3.60 6.44 11.54
C LEU A 16 -4.79 5.98 10.70
N ILE A 17 -6.03 6.20 11.13
CA ILE A 17 -7.24 5.77 10.43
C ILE A 17 -8.29 6.89 10.38
N GLU A 18 -9.27 6.72 9.50
CA GLU A 18 -10.41 7.62 9.40
C GLU A 18 -11.34 7.49 10.63
N PRO A 19 -12.03 8.58 11.02
CA PRO A 19 -12.94 8.56 12.17
C PRO A 19 -14.05 7.50 12.08
N GLU A 20 -14.58 7.26 10.88
CA GLU A 20 -15.61 6.26 10.62
C GLU A 20 -15.11 4.83 10.85
N VAL A 21 -13.84 4.54 10.54
CA VAL A 21 -13.20 3.25 10.83
C VAL A 21 -13.09 3.03 12.33
N LEU A 22 -12.73 4.07 13.10
CA LEU A 22 -12.70 3.97 14.56
C LEU A 22 -14.10 3.78 15.14
N ARG A 23 -15.13 4.48 14.62
CA ARG A 23 -16.54 4.25 15.02
C ARG A 23 -16.97 2.80 14.72
N TYR A 24 -16.55 2.27 13.58
CA TYR A 24 -16.81 0.88 13.21
C TYR A 24 -16.21 -0.12 14.22
N PHE A 25 -14.98 0.10 14.68
CA PHE A 25 -14.36 -0.74 15.70
C PHE A 25 -15.26 -0.90 16.93
N PHE A 26 -15.89 0.18 17.41
CA PHE A 26 -16.80 0.14 18.56
C PHE A 26 -18.19 -0.45 18.21
N ALA A 27 -18.65 -0.29 16.98
CA ALA A 27 -19.98 -0.70 16.55
C ALA A 27 -20.06 -2.19 16.16
N LYS A 28 -18.95 -2.80 15.67
CA LYS A 28 -18.98 -4.15 15.12
C LYS A 28 -19.30 -5.25 16.14
N ASP A 29 -19.01 -5.02 17.41
CA ASP A 29 -19.41 -5.93 18.49
C ASP A 29 -19.45 -5.18 19.85
N PRO A 30 -20.53 -4.46 20.13
CA PRO A 30 -20.63 -3.63 21.34
C PRO A 30 -20.74 -4.46 22.65
N SER A 31 -20.95 -5.78 22.53
CA SER A 31 -21.12 -6.67 23.70
C SER A 31 -19.82 -7.20 24.25
N LYS A 32 -18.70 -7.10 23.50
CA LYS A 32 -17.40 -7.61 23.90
C LYS A 32 -16.41 -6.50 24.17
N ALA A 33 -15.72 -6.59 25.30
CA ALA A 33 -14.50 -5.80 25.49
C ALA A 33 -13.45 -6.31 24.48
N ARG A 34 -12.90 -5.41 23.69
CA ARG A 34 -11.83 -5.73 22.73
C ARG A 34 -10.63 -4.85 23.03
N ASP A 35 -9.46 -5.46 22.95
CA ASP A 35 -8.22 -4.71 22.95
C ASP A 35 -8.04 -4.07 21.58
N PHE A 36 -7.82 -2.78 21.54
CA PHE A 36 -7.47 -2.07 20.32
C PHE A 36 -5.96 -2.21 20.10
N SER A 37 -5.58 -2.73 18.94
CA SER A 37 -4.19 -2.82 18.51
C SER A 37 -3.97 -2.03 17.24
N ILE A 38 -2.93 -1.22 17.20
CA ILE A 38 -2.52 -0.51 15.99
C ILE A 38 -1.78 -1.42 14.99
N GLU A 39 -1.33 -2.60 15.41
CA GLU A 39 -0.59 -3.54 14.58
C GLU A 39 -1.41 -4.11 13.42
N HIS A 40 -2.73 -4.24 13.62
CA HIS A 40 -3.65 -4.86 12.65
C HIS A 40 -4.70 -3.88 12.13
N LEU A 41 -4.34 -2.62 11.93
CA LEU A 41 -5.26 -1.61 11.39
C LEU A 41 -5.66 -1.88 9.94
N ASP A 42 -4.80 -2.51 9.14
CA ASP A 42 -5.09 -2.95 7.78
C ASP A 42 -6.32 -3.86 7.71
N GLN A 43 -6.45 -4.79 8.66
CA GLN A 43 -7.61 -5.67 8.75
C GLN A 43 -8.87 -4.88 9.14
N LEU A 44 -8.78 -3.99 10.12
CA LEU A 44 -9.91 -3.17 10.55
C LEU A 44 -10.40 -2.23 9.45
N VAL A 45 -9.49 -1.60 8.73
CA VAL A 45 -9.79 -0.73 7.59
C VAL A 45 -10.42 -1.55 6.46
N GLY A 46 -9.86 -2.72 6.15
CA GLY A 46 -10.41 -3.62 5.13
C GLY A 46 -11.83 -4.12 5.46
N GLU A 47 -12.11 -4.42 6.74
CA GLU A 47 -13.46 -4.77 7.19
C GLU A 47 -14.45 -3.61 7.04
N PHE A 48 -14.02 -2.38 7.34
CA PHE A 48 -14.85 -1.19 7.14
C PHE A 48 -15.10 -0.92 5.65
N ASP A 49 -14.09 -1.01 4.80
CA ASP A 49 -14.23 -0.83 3.34
C ASP A 49 -15.20 -1.88 2.75
N ARG A 50 -15.15 -3.12 3.25
CA ARG A 50 -16.12 -4.16 2.88
C ARG A 50 -17.54 -3.79 3.32
N LEU A 51 -17.71 -3.30 4.55
CA LEU A 51 -19.00 -2.86 5.08
C LEU A 51 -19.61 -1.76 4.20
N GLU A 52 -18.82 -0.74 3.83
CA GLU A 52 -19.24 0.36 2.97
C GLU A 52 -19.70 -0.15 1.60
N ARG A 53 -18.91 -1.00 0.95
CA ARG A 53 -19.29 -1.62 -0.33
C ARG A 53 -20.61 -2.43 -0.23
N LEU A 54 -20.76 -3.23 0.82
CA LEU A 54 -21.99 -4.00 1.04
C LEU A 54 -23.22 -3.09 1.20
N TYR A 55 -23.06 -1.99 1.94
CA TYR A 55 -24.13 -1.01 2.11
C TYR A 55 -24.57 -0.42 0.78
N PHE A 56 -23.66 0.18 0.01
CA PHE A 56 -24.01 0.83 -1.25
C PHE A 56 -24.50 -0.15 -2.33
N ALA A 57 -23.88 -1.32 -2.41
CA ALA A 57 -24.34 -2.35 -3.34
C ALA A 57 -25.76 -2.85 -3.01
N ALA A 58 -26.11 -3.02 -1.73
CA ALA A 58 -27.45 -3.37 -1.30
C ALA A 58 -28.47 -2.26 -1.62
N GLN A 59 -28.13 -0.99 -1.41
CA GLN A 59 -28.98 0.14 -1.80
C GLN A 59 -29.22 0.20 -3.32
N ASN A 60 -28.29 -0.33 -4.12
CA ASN A 60 -28.42 -0.46 -5.57
C ASN A 60 -29.09 -1.78 -6.00
N GLY A 61 -29.62 -2.58 -5.05
CA GLY A 61 -30.39 -3.79 -5.32
C GLY A 61 -29.55 -5.05 -5.57
N ALA A 62 -28.25 -5.04 -5.25
CA ALA A 62 -27.45 -6.25 -5.31
C ALA A 62 -27.87 -7.25 -4.23
N THR A 63 -27.84 -8.55 -4.57
CA THR A 63 -28.13 -9.63 -3.61
C THR A 63 -26.89 -10.03 -2.84
N ALA A 64 -27.06 -10.60 -1.64
CA ALA A 64 -25.95 -11.11 -0.83
C ALA A 64 -25.08 -12.11 -1.60
N GLU A 65 -25.70 -13.01 -2.37
CA GLU A 65 -24.98 -13.99 -3.21
C GLU A 65 -24.10 -13.30 -4.28
N ALA A 66 -24.58 -12.25 -4.93
CA ALA A 66 -23.81 -11.49 -5.92
C ALA A 66 -22.63 -10.74 -5.30
N LEU A 67 -22.68 -10.48 -4.00
CA LEU A 67 -21.65 -9.77 -3.24
C LEU A 67 -20.66 -10.72 -2.52
N ASP A 68 -20.79 -12.02 -2.73
CA ASP A 68 -20.05 -13.03 -1.95
C ASP A 68 -20.14 -12.74 -0.43
N ALA A 69 -21.37 -12.52 0.03
CA ALA A 69 -21.70 -12.16 1.39
C ALA A 69 -22.89 -12.95 1.92
N THR A 70 -23.03 -12.99 3.23
CA THR A 70 -24.22 -13.52 3.88
C THR A 70 -25.32 -12.46 4.00
N GLU A 71 -26.59 -12.87 4.05
CA GLU A 71 -27.71 -11.99 4.36
C GLU A 71 -27.51 -11.22 5.68
N ALA A 72 -26.84 -11.85 6.65
CA ALA A 72 -26.56 -11.22 7.94
C ALA A 72 -25.51 -10.08 7.81
N GLU A 73 -24.49 -10.23 6.98
CA GLU A 73 -23.49 -9.20 6.71
C GLU A 73 -24.13 -8.00 5.98
N VAL A 74 -24.95 -8.25 4.97
CA VAL A 74 -25.67 -7.19 4.26
C VAL A 74 -26.60 -6.44 5.19
N ALA A 75 -27.43 -7.16 5.96
CA ALA A 75 -28.34 -6.55 6.94
C ALA A 75 -27.59 -5.78 8.06
N PHE A 76 -26.40 -6.23 8.43
CA PHE A 76 -25.54 -5.51 9.36
C PHE A 76 -25.02 -4.21 8.73
N ALA A 77 -24.54 -4.26 7.48
CA ALA A 77 -24.08 -3.09 6.75
C ALA A 77 -25.17 -2.02 6.61
N GLU A 78 -26.37 -2.41 6.16
CA GLU A 78 -27.51 -1.51 6.02
C GLU A 78 -27.91 -0.82 7.32
N ARG A 79 -27.80 -1.55 8.43
CA ARG A 79 -28.17 -1.03 9.75
C ARG A 79 -27.11 -0.14 10.37
N VAL A 80 -25.82 -0.46 10.19
CA VAL A 80 -24.73 0.13 10.97
C VAL A 80 -24.04 1.26 10.22
N TYR A 81 -23.79 1.12 8.91
CA TYR A 81 -23.03 2.10 8.12
C TYR A 81 -23.53 3.55 8.27
N PRO A 82 -24.88 3.85 8.23
CA PRO A 82 -25.37 5.22 8.36
C PRO A 82 -25.06 5.91 9.69
N PHE A 83 -24.70 5.14 10.74
CA PHE A 83 -24.30 5.69 12.04
C PHE A 83 -22.79 5.90 12.18
N LEU A 84 -22.01 5.38 11.23
CA LEU A 84 -20.55 5.49 11.26
C LEU A 84 -20.06 6.75 10.56
N VAL A 85 -20.78 7.21 9.56
CA VAL A 85 -20.44 8.37 8.74
C VAL A 85 -21.24 9.60 9.18
N ASP A 86 -20.70 10.78 8.97
CA ASP A 86 -21.41 12.02 9.34
C ASP A 86 -22.58 12.29 8.38
N GLU A 87 -22.44 11.90 7.12
CA GLU A 87 -23.48 11.99 6.10
C GLU A 87 -23.31 10.86 5.09
N VAL A 88 -24.43 10.16 4.79
CA VAL A 88 -24.46 9.16 3.71
C VAL A 88 -24.69 9.89 2.40
N ARG A 89 -23.68 10.01 1.57
CA ARG A 89 -23.76 10.64 0.24
C ARG A 89 -23.65 9.61 -0.87
N GLU A 90 -22.44 9.15 -1.12
CA GLU A 90 -22.10 8.17 -2.14
C GLU A 90 -20.95 7.30 -1.65
N GLU A 91 -20.75 6.17 -2.32
CA GLU A 91 -19.63 5.27 -2.01
C GLU A 91 -18.30 6.01 -2.19
N GLN A 92 -17.43 5.90 -1.18
CA GLN A 92 -16.15 6.58 -1.22
C GLN A 92 -15.15 5.80 -2.09
N THR A 93 -14.28 6.53 -2.78
CA THR A 93 -13.10 5.94 -3.42
C THR A 93 -12.11 5.55 -2.32
N ARG A 94 -11.83 4.26 -2.17
CA ARG A 94 -10.95 3.72 -1.12
C ARG A 94 -9.74 3.04 -1.73
N ILE A 95 -8.56 3.60 -1.46
CA ILE A 95 -7.29 2.92 -1.75
C ILE A 95 -7.09 1.82 -0.70
N PRO A 96 -6.78 0.56 -1.07
CA PRO A 96 -6.48 -0.49 -0.10
C PRO A 96 -5.37 -0.06 0.86
N TYR A 97 -5.57 -0.29 2.16
CA TYR A 97 -4.72 0.31 3.20
C TYR A 97 -3.24 -0.11 3.11
N PRO A 98 -2.90 -1.39 2.85
CA PRO A 98 -1.51 -1.79 2.60
C PRO A 98 -0.90 -1.10 1.38
N PHE A 99 -1.66 -1.00 0.28
CA PHE A 99 -1.20 -0.29 -0.91
C PHE A 99 -0.99 1.21 -0.65
N ALA A 100 -1.90 1.84 0.12
CA ALA A 100 -1.75 3.23 0.53
C ALA A 100 -0.48 3.46 1.35
N ALA A 101 -0.12 2.53 2.25
CA ALA A 101 1.11 2.61 3.03
C ALA A 101 2.37 2.61 2.16
N VAL A 102 2.41 1.73 1.14
CA VAL A 102 3.50 1.67 0.16
C VAL A 102 3.51 2.92 -0.73
N LEU A 103 2.33 3.34 -1.22
CA LEU A 103 2.19 4.55 -2.06
C LEU A 103 2.69 5.81 -1.34
N GLY A 104 2.56 5.86 -0.02
CA GLY A 104 3.06 6.94 0.83
C GLY A 104 4.59 7.10 0.87
N MET A 105 5.35 6.15 0.29
CA MET A 105 6.80 6.30 0.07
C MET A 105 7.11 7.32 -1.03
N THR A 106 6.19 7.52 -1.96
CA THR A 106 6.27 8.53 -3.01
C THR A 106 5.95 9.88 -2.40
N GLU A 107 6.88 10.83 -2.40
CA GLU A 107 6.69 12.15 -1.79
C GLU A 107 5.81 13.08 -2.64
N ASP A 108 5.85 12.92 -3.96
CA ASP A 108 5.11 13.72 -4.91
C ASP A 108 3.61 13.34 -4.93
N PRO A 109 2.69 14.24 -4.54
CA PRO A 109 1.25 13.96 -4.53
C PRO A 109 0.66 13.70 -5.93
N GLU A 110 1.15 14.38 -6.98
CA GLU A 110 0.67 14.17 -8.35
C GLU A 110 1.02 12.77 -8.83
N LEU A 111 2.23 12.31 -8.50
CA LEU A 111 2.66 10.96 -8.81
C LEU A 111 1.89 9.89 -8.02
N ARG A 112 1.53 10.16 -6.74
CA ARG A 112 0.66 9.27 -5.96
C ARG A 112 -0.70 9.06 -6.63
N GLU A 113 -1.31 10.16 -7.10
CA GLU A 113 -2.59 10.09 -7.81
C GLU A 113 -2.45 9.29 -9.12
N GLU A 114 -1.42 9.58 -9.93
CA GLU A 114 -1.16 8.86 -11.18
C GLU A 114 -1.02 7.35 -10.95
N ILE A 115 -0.21 6.95 -9.97
CA ILE A 115 -0.02 5.54 -9.62
C ILE A 115 -1.35 4.91 -9.17
N ALA A 116 -2.11 5.57 -8.30
CA ALA A 116 -3.38 5.05 -7.80
C ALA A 116 -4.43 4.90 -8.91
N ARG A 117 -4.46 5.80 -9.89
CA ARG A 117 -5.33 5.69 -11.08
C ARG A 117 -4.90 4.54 -11.98
N ARG A 118 -3.62 4.44 -12.29
CA ARG A 118 -3.08 3.37 -13.13
C ARG A 118 -3.34 1.99 -12.55
N GLU A 119 -3.22 1.83 -11.22
CA GLU A 119 -3.51 0.58 -10.51
C GLU A 119 -5.04 0.34 -10.32
N GLY A 120 -5.89 1.24 -10.83
CA GLY A 120 -7.35 1.11 -10.79
C GLY A 120 -7.98 1.38 -9.42
N HIS A 121 -7.25 1.98 -8.49
CA HIS A 121 -7.76 2.31 -7.15
C HIS A 121 -8.51 3.64 -7.11
N ILE A 122 -8.22 4.55 -8.05
CA ILE A 122 -8.96 5.80 -8.25
C ILE A 122 -9.53 5.77 -9.68
N PRO A 123 -10.86 5.80 -9.87
CA PRO A 123 -11.47 5.90 -11.21
C PRO A 123 -11.03 7.17 -11.95
N ASP A 124 -10.93 7.09 -13.29
CA ASP A 124 -10.53 8.24 -14.12
C ASP A 124 -11.51 9.41 -13.99
N ASP A 125 -12.78 9.12 -13.78
CA ASP A 125 -13.87 10.08 -13.62
C ASP A 125 -14.18 10.43 -12.16
N ALA A 126 -13.35 10.00 -11.20
CA ALA A 126 -13.52 10.34 -9.80
C ALA A 126 -13.49 11.86 -9.59
N PRO A 127 -14.48 12.43 -8.86
CA PRO A 127 -14.48 13.84 -8.56
C PRO A 127 -13.33 14.22 -7.61
N GLU A 128 -12.86 15.47 -7.69
CA GLU A 128 -11.70 15.98 -6.95
C GLU A 128 -11.78 15.66 -5.44
N TRP A 129 -12.97 15.87 -4.82
CA TRP A 129 -13.16 15.58 -3.40
C TRP A 129 -12.94 14.09 -3.04
N ALA A 130 -13.27 13.15 -3.96
CA ALA A 130 -13.06 11.72 -3.75
C ALA A 130 -11.58 11.35 -3.91
N VAL A 131 -10.88 12.00 -4.84
CA VAL A 131 -9.43 11.89 -4.99
C VAL A 131 -8.72 12.38 -3.74
N ASP A 132 -9.07 13.58 -3.25
CA ASP A 132 -8.49 14.15 -2.02
C ASP A 132 -8.71 13.24 -0.80
N ALA A 133 -9.91 12.68 -0.66
CA ALA A 133 -10.23 11.76 0.42
C ALA A 133 -9.42 10.45 0.32
N ALA A 134 -9.27 9.91 -0.88
CA ALA A 134 -8.47 8.71 -1.14
C ALA A 134 -6.98 8.94 -0.83
N LEU A 135 -6.42 10.07 -1.27
CA LEU A 135 -5.03 10.44 -1.02
C LEU A 135 -4.75 10.79 0.45
N ALA A 136 -5.73 11.35 1.18
CA ALA A 136 -5.61 11.57 2.62
C ALA A 136 -5.42 10.27 3.42
N ARG A 137 -5.92 9.13 2.91
CA ARG A 137 -5.67 7.80 3.48
C ARG A 137 -4.20 7.39 3.34
N VAL A 138 -3.54 7.79 2.27
CA VAL A 138 -2.12 7.48 2.03
C VAL A 138 -1.24 7.99 3.17
N GLU A 139 -1.46 9.21 3.62
CA GLU A 139 -0.69 9.77 4.75
C GLU A 139 -0.91 8.97 6.05
N ARG A 140 -2.17 8.58 6.35
CA ARG A 140 -2.49 7.77 7.52
C ARG A 140 -1.86 6.38 7.46
N ALA A 141 -1.98 5.72 6.32
CA ALA A 141 -1.43 4.38 6.11
C ALA A 141 0.11 4.40 6.19
N ARG A 142 0.75 5.43 5.64
CA ARG A 142 2.21 5.61 5.74
C ARG A 142 2.66 5.80 7.19
N GLU A 143 1.95 6.65 7.94
CA GLU A 143 2.25 6.86 9.35
C GLU A 143 2.03 5.59 10.19
N TRP A 144 0.99 4.81 9.88
CA TRP A 144 0.78 3.51 10.49
C TRP A 144 1.96 2.56 10.22
N ALA A 145 2.38 2.41 8.97
CA ALA A 145 3.50 1.54 8.61
C ALA A 145 4.78 1.93 9.36
N ARG A 146 5.06 3.24 9.48
CA ARG A 146 6.23 3.75 10.22
C ARG A 146 6.14 3.51 11.72
N ARG A 147 4.99 3.73 12.35
CA ARG A 147 4.82 3.54 13.82
C ARG A 147 4.87 2.09 14.25
N THR A 148 4.40 1.19 13.40
CA THR A 148 4.38 -0.24 13.70
C THR A 148 5.59 -0.99 13.16
N ASP A 149 6.39 -0.33 12.33
CA ASP A 149 7.54 -0.92 11.62
C ASP A 149 7.18 -2.26 10.98
N ASN A 150 6.04 -2.26 10.27
CA ASN A 150 5.48 -3.47 9.66
C ASN A 150 6.05 -3.72 8.25
N GLU A 151 5.61 -4.81 7.62
CA GLU A 151 6.04 -5.25 6.28
C GLU A 151 5.81 -4.22 5.15
N TYR A 152 4.99 -3.19 5.37
CA TYR A 152 4.75 -2.10 4.41
C TYR A 152 5.62 -0.87 4.67
N ASN A 153 6.46 -0.90 5.71
CA ASN A 153 7.37 0.20 6.05
C ASN A 153 8.69 0.11 5.28
N TYR A 154 8.63 0.23 3.96
CA TYR A 154 9.84 0.32 3.16
C TYR A 154 10.47 1.70 3.32
N GLU A 155 11.79 1.73 3.46
CA GLU A 155 12.58 2.95 3.52
C GLU A 155 13.66 2.92 2.45
N LEU A 156 13.58 3.85 1.49
CA LEU A 156 14.57 3.97 0.44
C LEU A 156 15.92 4.41 1.03
N LYS A 157 16.94 3.58 0.89
CA LYS A 157 18.29 3.86 1.41
C LYS A 157 19.05 4.79 0.46
N ARG A 158 18.77 6.11 0.54
CA ARG A 158 19.42 7.12 -0.32
C ARG A 158 20.83 7.45 0.11
N GLU A 159 21.07 7.55 1.41
CA GLU A 159 22.33 8.07 1.99
C GLU A 159 23.42 7.00 2.20
N SER A 160 23.03 5.72 2.13
CA SER A 160 23.95 4.61 2.33
C SER A 160 23.73 3.49 1.32
N MET A 161 24.83 2.88 0.86
CA MET A 161 24.76 1.66 0.06
C MET A 161 24.60 0.48 1.02
N PRO A 162 23.53 -0.32 0.91
CA PRO A 162 23.39 -1.57 1.64
C PRO A 162 24.54 -2.54 1.29
N ASP A 163 25.01 -3.28 2.29
CA ASP A 163 26.08 -4.26 2.11
C ASP A 163 25.49 -5.56 1.53
N VAL A 164 25.51 -5.68 0.22
CA VAL A 164 24.98 -6.83 -0.52
C VAL A 164 26.14 -7.55 -1.23
N GLU A 165 26.36 -8.81 -0.87
CA GLU A 165 27.31 -9.65 -1.58
C GLU A 165 26.69 -10.10 -2.91
N LEU A 166 27.36 -9.78 -4.02
CA LEU A 166 26.92 -10.10 -5.37
C LEU A 166 27.90 -11.05 -6.06
N GLY A 167 27.35 -12.03 -6.79
CA GLY A 167 28.13 -12.81 -7.72
C GLY A 167 28.33 -12.08 -9.06
N PRO A 168 29.31 -12.49 -9.87
CA PRO A 168 29.63 -11.84 -11.15
C PRO A 168 28.44 -11.85 -12.15
N ASP A 169 27.62 -12.90 -12.14
CA ASP A 169 26.45 -12.99 -13.02
C ASP A 169 25.35 -12.02 -12.58
N THR A 170 25.20 -11.82 -11.26
CA THR A 170 24.25 -10.83 -10.69
C THR A 170 24.71 -9.40 -10.97
N GLU A 171 26.01 -9.11 -10.84
CA GLU A 171 26.57 -7.81 -11.20
C GLU A 171 26.36 -7.50 -12.69
N ALA A 172 26.56 -8.47 -13.58
CA ALA A 172 26.31 -8.30 -15.00
C ALA A 172 24.83 -8.08 -15.31
N ALA A 173 23.93 -8.78 -14.63
CA ALA A 173 22.49 -8.58 -14.80
C ALA A 173 22.01 -7.20 -14.31
N LEU A 174 22.59 -6.68 -13.22
CA LEU A 174 22.33 -5.34 -12.73
C LEU A 174 22.86 -4.25 -13.67
N GLU A 175 24.02 -4.48 -14.29
CA GLU A 175 24.58 -3.58 -15.32
C GLU A 175 23.67 -3.53 -16.55
N ASP A 176 23.20 -4.69 -17.05
CA ASP A 176 22.25 -4.75 -18.17
C ASP A 176 20.93 -3.98 -17.83
N LEU A 177 20.45 -4.12 -16.60
CA LEU A 177 19.26 -3.39 -16.14
C LEU A 177 19.52 -1.89 -16.06
N ALA A 178 20.69 -1.47 -15.59
CA ALA A 178 21.09 -0.08 -15.54
C ALA A 178 21.15 0.54 -16.94
N ASP A 179 21.81 -0.15 -17.89
CA ASP A 179 21.89 0.28 -19.30
C ASP A 179 20.49 0.39 -19.94
N PHE A 180 19.59 -0.52 -19.60
CA PHE A 180 18.20 -0.47 -20.09
C PHE A 180 17.45 0.74 -19.56
N ILE A 181 17.60 1.06 -18.26
CA ILE A 181 16.95 2.21 -17.61
C ILE A 181 17.46 3.53 -18.20
N GLU A 182 18.77 3.66 -18.51
CA GLU A 182 19.31 4.85 -19.19
C GLU A 182 18.68 5.11 -20.58
N ALA A 183 18.10 4.09 -21.19
CA ALA A 183 17.50 4.17 -22.53
C ALA A 183 15.96 4.14 -22.51
N ASN A 184 15.33 3.85 -21.38
CA ASN A 184 13.88 3.60 -21.28
C ASN A 184 13.31 4.13 -19.96
N ASP A 185 12.21 4.84 -20.04
CA ASP A 185 11.47 5.40 -18.90
C ASP A 185 10.10 4.72 -18.67
N ASP A 186 9.71 3.78 -19.54
CA ASP A 186 8.45 3.04 -19.43
C ASP A 186 8.49 2.05 -18.27
N PRO A 187 7.59 2.21 -17.24
CA PRO A 187 7.60 1.36 -16.06
C PRO A 187 7.34 -0.11 -16.33
N ASP A 188 6.51 -0.45 -17.31
CA ASP A 188 6.19 -1.85 -17.66
C ASP A 188 7.35 -2.48 -18.41
N ALA A 189 8.03 -1.72 -19.28
CA ALA A 189 9.24 -2.16 -19.96
C ALA A 189 10.37 -2.44 -18.96
N ILE A 190 10.60 -1.54 -17.98
CA ILE A 190 11.60 -1.72 -16.92
C ILE A 190 11.25 -2.93 -16.06
N GLN A 191 9.97 -3.12 -15.68
CA GLN A 191 9.54 -4.31 -14.95
C GLN A 191 9.79 -5.59 -15.75
N GLY A 192 9.54 -5.57 -17.06
CA GLY A 192 9.86 -6.69 -17.97
C GLY A 192 11.36 -6.98 -18.03
N GLU A 193 12.19 -5.95 -18.09
CA GLU A 193 13.65 -6.10 -18.16
C GLU A 193 14.24 -6.73 -16.89
N VAL A 194 13.67 -6.46 -15.70
CA VAL A 194 14.11 -7.16 -14.47
C VAL A 194 14.01 -8.68 -14.64
N TYR A 195 12.92 -9.19 -15.25
CA TYR A 195 12.77 -10.62 -15.54
C TYR A 195 13.74 -11.12 -16.61
N GLU A 196 13.91 -10.34 -17.69
CA GLU A 196 14.73 -10.74 -18.82
C GLU A 196 16.25 -10.68 -18.49
N ALA A 197 16.69 -9.70 -17.69
CA ALA A 197 18.07 -9.65 -17.21
C ALA A 197 18.39 -10.87 -16.32
N ALA A 198 17.52 -11.22 -15.38
CA ALA A 198 17.72 -12.42 -14.56
C ALA A 198 17.87 -13.69 -15.42
N LYS A 199 16.98 -13.91 -16.38
CA LYS A 199 17.01 -15.07 -17.28
C LYS A 199 18.24 -15.07 -18.19
N ARG A 200 18.67 -13.92 -18.71
CA ARG A 200 19.83 -13.78 -19.59
C ARG A 200 21.12 -14.23 -18.91
N HIS A 201 21.19 -14.04 -17.60
CA HIS A 201 22.34 -14.39 -16.77
C HIS A 201 22.14 -15.69 -15.97
N ASP A 202 21.16 -16.53 -16.35
CA ASP A 202 20.84 -17.82 -15.70
C ASP A 202 20.59 -17.69 -14.17
N LEU A 203 20.08 -16.54 -13.70
CA LEU A 203 19.76 -16.28 -12.29
C LEU A 203 18.33 -16.75 -11.96
N ASP A 204 18.11 -17.16 -10.72
CA ASP A 204 16.76 -17.28 -10.20
C ASP A 204 16.10 -15.90 -10.15
N VAL A 205 14.90 -15.80 -10.71
CA VAL A 205 14.17 -14.53 -10.84
C VAL A 205 13.84 -13.96 -9.46
N GLY A 206 13.42 -14.80 -8.51
CA GLY A 206 13.10 -14.39 -7.14
C GLY A 206 14.31 -13.83 -6.41
N ASP A 207 15.47 -14.52 -6.54
CA ASP A 207 16.72 -14.07 -5.93
C ASP A 207 17.22 -12.75 -6.54
N PHE A 208 17.01 -12.54 -7.84
CA PHE A 208 17.37 -11.28 -8.49
C PHE A 208 16.47 -10.12 -8.02
N PHE A 209 15.14 -10.35 -7.88
CA PHE A 209 14.25 -9.38 -7.27
C PHE A 209 14.65 -9.06 -5.83
N ALA A 210 14.92 -10.08 -5.01
CA ALA A 210 15.39 -9.88 -3.63
C ALA A 210 16.70 -9.07 -3.57
N THR A 211 17.60 -9.28 -4.52
CA THR A 211 18.82 -8.47 -4.65
C THR A 211 18.49 -7.00 -4.93
N GLY A 212 17.57 -6.72 -5.85
CA GLY A 212 17.08 -5.38 -6.11
C GLY A 212 16.49 -4.73 -4.85
N TYR A 213 15.63 -5.44 -4.14
CA TYR A 213 15.06 -4.92 -2.89
C TYR A 213 16.11 -4.66 -1.81
N ARG A 214 17.10 -5.52 -1.67
CA ARG A 214 18.23 -5.28 -0.74
C ARG A 214 19.01 -4.03 -1.11
N LEU A 215 19.30 -3.80 -2.40
CA LEU A 215 20.05 -2.62 -2.85
C LEU A 215 19.32 -1.29 -2.57
N PHE A 216 18.01 -1.27 -2.66
CA PHE A 216 17.24 -0.04 -2.50
C PHE A 216 16.62 0.14 -1.12
N PHE A 217 16.23 -0.95 -0.45
CA PHE A 217 15.47 -0.92 0.80
C PHE A 217 16.15 -1.63 1.98
N ASP A 218 17.24 -2.38 1.75
CA ASP A 218 17.86 -3.27 2.74
C ASP A 218 16.86 -4.35 3.25
N GLN A 219 15.98 -4.82 2.35
CA GLN A 219 14.95 -5.84 2.61
C GLN A 219 14.91 -6.86 1.46
N GLU A 220 14.25 -8.00 1.67
CA GLU A 220 14.13 -9.07 0.65
C GLU A 220 12.87 -8.96 -0.21
N GLU A 221 11.92 -8.15 0.21
CA GLU A 221 10.64 -7.93 -0.46
C GLU A 221 10.37 -6.43 -0.59
N GLY A 222 9.47 -6.05 -1.52
CA GLY A 222 9.12 -4.66 -1.74
C GLY A 222 8.00 -4.47 -2.76
N PRO A 223 7.70 -3.22 -3.14
CA PRO A 223 6.76 -2.91 -4.21
C PRO A 223 7.25 -3.49 -5.54
N GLN A 224 6.41 -3.46 -6.60
CA GLN A 224 6.84 -3.88 -7.93
C GLN A 224 8.11 -3.14 -8.35
N LEU A 225 9.24 -3.87 -8.37
CA LEU A 225 10.58 -3.28 -8.44
C LEU A 225 10.77 -2.37 -9.66
N GLY A 226 10.48 -2.86 -10.86
CA GLY A 226 10.67 -2.08 -12.09
C GLY A 226 9.75 -0.85 -12.15
N GLN A 227 8.49 -1.00 -11.74
CA GLN A 227 7.53 0.09 -11.61
C GLN A 227 8.01 1.15 -10.61
N PHE A 228 8.63 0.72 -9.53
CA PHE A 228 9.20 1.61 -8.52
C PHE A 228 10.46 2.31 -9.03
N LEU A 229 11.39 1.60 -9.65
CA LEU A 229 12.63 2.17 -10.21
C LEU A 229 12.34 3.27 -11.24
N ALA A 230 11.33 3.06 -12.10
CA ALA A 230 10.90 4.05 -13.10
C ALA A 230 10.39 5.38 -12.49
N LYS A 231 10.11 5.42 -11.19
CA LYS A 231 9.60 6.60 -10.48
C LYS A 231 10.67 7.33 -9.67
N LEU A 232 11.86 6.77 -9.59
CA LEU A 232 12.99 7.39 -8.93
C LEU A 232 13.81 8.24 -9.93
N ASP A 233 14.70 9.05 -9.38
CA ASP A 233 15.71 9.74 -10.17
C ASP A 233 16.61 8.71 -10.89
N GLU A 234 16.67 8.79 -12.21
CA GLU A 234 17.42 7.87 -13.08
C GLU A 234 18.88 7.78 -12.66
N THR A 235 19.53 8.93 -12.43
CA THR A 235 20.94 8.97 -12.04
C THR A 235 21.19 8.20 -10.75
N PHE A 236 20.28 8.35 -9.77
CA PHE A 236 20.36 7.61 -8.52
C PHE A 236 20.16 6.11 -8.74
N VAL A 237 19.18 5.72 -9.56
CA VAL A 237 18.90 4.30 -9.83
C VAL A 237 20.07 3.64 -10.50
N VAL A 238 20.59 4.23 -11.57
CA VAL A 238 21.73 3.71 -12.34
C VAL A 238 22.97 3.58 -11.46
N ALA A 239 23.33 4.64 -10.73
CA ALA A 239 24.48 4.61 -9.81
C ALA A 239 24.32 3.54 -8.72
N ARG A 240 23.10 3.30 -8.23
CA ARG A 240 22.81 2.29 -7.22
C ARG A 240 22.93 0.87 -7.79
N LEU A 241 22.41 0.61 -8.99
CA LEU A 241 22.54 -0.68 -9.68
C LEU A 241 24.01 -1.01 -10.01
N ARG A 242 24.79 -0.01 -10.41
CA ARG A 242 26.24 -0.12 -10.67
C ARG A 242 27.11 -0.06 -9.41
N ARG A 243 26.49 0.12 -8.24
CA ARG A 243 27.19 0.25 -6.95
C ARG A 243 28.20 1.40 -6.89
N GLU A 244 27.91 2.49 -7.58
CA GLU A 244 28.74 3.69 -7.64
C GLU A 244 28.30 4.78 -6.63
N ALA A 245 27.17 4.59 -5.92
CA ALA A 245 26.53 5.56 -5.01
C ALA A 245 26.56 5.08 -3.55
#